data_b013ffab69b744e8410ed7967bdfd1ba
#
_entry.id   b013ffab69b744e8410ed7967bdfd1ba
#
_cell.length_a   1.000
_cell.length_b   1.000
_cell.length_c   1.000
_cell.angle_alpha   90.00
_cell.angle_beta   90.00
_cell.angle_gamma   90.00
#
_symmetry.space_group_name_H-M   'P 1'
#
loop_
_entity.id
_entity.type
_entity.pdbx_description
1 polymer ?
#
loop_
_entity_poly.entity_id
_entity_poly.type
_entity_poly.pdbx_seq_one_letter_code
_entity_poly.pdbx_strand_id
1 'polypeptide(L)'
;MGPSPPLSQPGATGEDMPTDMPTEVVSKPAILVTDDRITLRQSWLGDLAMCSERGRQSMLGLSKSTASTSTGIGSAVHYGIEQCLQSVIDTGKHLSRDKTVAASLKYWHDHVDEIVRWNHKTDDCLEIIELNSAVWWDEVRPDVKPQSVEYSFTVPLVVDHKPEIWLQGTIDCVQEYPLPVLDWKNPGRKPSDDWEKKRWSVQAAAYTFALASMGEFRRTEWEFEFVHLVKGKVHRNVVVCGPAEWASLVALARSVGTLIGADLPVWPLNMTGWHCAPKWCGAWSTCRGRYAGMDPWKQL
;
A
#
# COMPACT_ATOMS: atom_id res chain seq x y z
N MET A 1 -3.31 47.75 -43.14
CA MET A 1 -3.06 46.47 -42.45
C MET A 1 -1.81 45.86 -43.10
N GLY A 2 -0.67 45.97 -42.43
CA GLY A 2 0.59 45.45 -42.92
C GLY A 2 0.86 44.05 -42.33
N PRO A 3 1.65 43.21 -43.00
CA PRO A 3 1.92 41.83 -42.54
C PRO A 3 2.88 41.82 -41.36
N SER A 4 2.60 40.91 -40.41
CA SER A 4 3.41 40.66 -39.21
C SER A 4 4.74 39.99 -39.57
N PRO A 5 5.84 40.26 -38.84
CA PRO A 5 7.14 39.66 -39.11
C PRO A 5 7.20 38.19 -38.62
N PRO A 6 8.07 37.33 -39.19
CA PRO A 6 8.21 35.94 -38.84
C PRO A 6 8.96 35.79 -37.52
N LEU A 7 8.48 34.83 -36.71
CA LEU A 7 9.11 34.39 -35.46
C LEU A 7 10.42 33.62 -35.77
N SER A 8 11.52 34.11 -35.22
CA SER A 8 12.82 33.45 -35.24
C SER A 8 12.81 32.22 -34.32
N GLN A 9 13.20 31.09 -34.88
CA GLN A 9 13.44 29.84 -34.12
C GLN A 9 14.77 29.90 -33.35
N PRO A 10 14.84 29.50 -32.10
CA PRO A 10 16.12 29.31 -31.44
C PRO A 10 16.78 28.00 -31.92
N GLY A 11 18.06 28.11 -32.29
CA GLY A 11 18.89 26.99 -32.73
C GLY A 11 19.07 25.94 -31.64
N ALA A 12 18.78 24.71 -32.01
CA ALA A 12 19.10 23.53 -31.21
C ALA A 12 20.59 23.24 -31.37
N THR A 13 21.37 23.47 -30.32
CA THR A 13 22.71 22.88 -30.14
C THR A 13 22.55 21.44 -29.77
N GLY A 14 23.02 20.54 -30.66
CA GLY A 14 23.07 19.13 -30.41
C GLY A 14 24.06 18.83 -29.29
N GLU A 15 23.57 18.42 -28.14
CA GLU A 15 24.36 17.73 -27.14
C GLU A 15 24.16 16.23 -27.34
N ASP A 16 25.28 15.53 -27.55
CA ASP A 16 25.36 14.07 -27.68
C ASP A 16 24.80 13.42 -26.41
N MET A 17 23.71 12.69 -26.59
CA MET A 17 23.17 11.84 -25.51
C MET A 17 24.10 10.62 -25.32
N PRO A 18 24.47 10.29 -24.08
CA PRO A 18 25.30 9.11 -23.81
C PRO A 18 24.51 7.84 -24.13
N THR A 19 25.06 7.02 -25.02
CA THR A 19 24.52 5.73 -25.50
C THR A 19 24.84 4.54 -24.61
N ASP A 20 25.23 4.74 -23.38
CA ASP A 20 25.45 3.65 -22.43
C ASP A 20 24.39 3.65 -21.33
N MET A 21 23.26 3.00 -21.62
CA MET A 21 22.39 2.50 -20.58
C MET A 21 23.02 1.23 -20.01
N PRO A 22 23.35 1.19 -18.71
CA PRO A 22 23.79 -0.04 -18.09
C PRO A 22 22.64 -1.04 -18.18
N THR A 23 22.86 -2.16 -18.84
CA THR A 23 22.05 -3.37 -18.74
C THR A 23 22.25 -3.95 -17.34
N GLU A 24 21.71 -3.29 -16.33
CA GLU A 24 21.51 -3.90 -15.03
C GLU A 24 20.57 -5.08 -15.24
N VAL A 25 21.11 -6.27 -15.10
CA VAL A 25 20.33 -7.50 -14.97
C VAL A 25 19.50 -7.35 -13.71
N VAL A 26 18.30 -6.81 -13.89
CA VAL A 26 17.29 -6.75 -12.83
C VAL A 26 16.98 -8.20 -12.49
N SER A 27 17.57 -8.69 -11.40
CA SER A 27 17.19 -9.96 -10.79
C SER A 27 15.67 -9.94 -10.68
N LYS A 28 14.97 -10.93 -11.27
CA LYS A 28 13.52 -11.04 -11.18
C LYS A 28 13.16 -10.94 -9.71
N PRO A 29 12.51 -9.87 -9.24
CA PRO A 29 12.07 -9.80 -7.88
C PRO A 29 11.03 -10.88 -7.71
N ALA A 30 11.13 -11.59 -6.64
CA ALA A 30 10.37 -12.76 -6.33
C ALA A 30 8.86 -12.49 -6.31
N ILE A 31 8.22 -12.54 -7.46
CA ILE A 31 6.94 -13.22 -7.48
C ILE A 31 7.27 -14.56 -6.89
N LEU A 32 6.76 -14.88 -5.69
CA LEU A 32 6.93 -16.19 -5.10
C LEU A 32 6.07 -17.17 -5.90
N VAL A 33 6.46 -17.39 -7.15
CA VAL A 33 5.89 -18.41 -8.02
C VAL A 33 6.81 -19.61 -7.91
N THR A 34 6.33 -20.61 -7.23
CA THR A 34 6.87 -21.96 -7.31
C THR A 34 6.06 -22.75 -8.34
N ASP A 35 6.48 -23.94 -8.75
CA ASP A 35 5.80 -24.77 -9.74
C ASP A 35 4.34 -25.08 -9.34
N ASP A 36 4.03 -25.07 -8.04
CA ASP A 36 2.74 -25.42 -7.46
C ASP A 36 1.98 -24.24 -6.85
N ARG A 37 2.63 -23.08 -6.63
CA ARG A 37 2.03 -21.96 -5.86
C ARG A 37 2.45 -20.58 -6.35
N ILE A 38 1.45 -19.67 -6.42
CA ILE A 38 1.62 -18.22 -6.56
C ILE A 38 1.27 -17.58 -5.21
N THR A 39 2.18 -16.84 -4.58
CA THR A 39 1.89 -16.10 -3.35
C THR A 39 1.69 -14.62 -3.64
N LEU A 40 0.48 -14.11 -3.44
CA LEU A 40 0.13 -12.69 -3.58
C LEU A 40 0.28 -12.00 -2.23
N ARG A 41 1.01 -10.90 -2.19
CA ARG A 41 1.04 -10.04 -1.01
C ARG A 41 -0.19 -9.13 -0.98
N GLN A 42 -0.78 -8.97 0.19
CA GLN A 42 -1.94 -8.10 0.39
C GLN A 42 -1.68 -6.67 -0.15
N SER A 43 -0.49 -6.11 0.08
CA SER A 43 -0.12 -4.76 -0.37
C SER A 43 -0.16 -4.57 -1.91
N TRP A 44 -0.07 -5.63 -2.70
CA TRP A 44 -0.18 -5.57 -4.16
C TRP A 44 -1.62 -5.53 -4.66
N LEU A 45 -2.57 -6.04 -3.87
CA LEU A 45 -3.97 -6.20 -4.30
C LEU A 45 -4.64 -4.86 -4.61
N GLY A 46 -4.33 -3.82 -3.86
CA GLY A 46 -4.83 -2.47 -4.12
C GLY A 46 -4.36 -1.92 -5.46
N ASP A 47 -3.09 -2.14 -5.81
CA ASP A 47 -2.51 -1.74 -7.10
C ASP A 47 -3.10 -2.59 -8.24
N LEU A 48 -3.24 -3.90 -8.05
CA LEU A 48 -3.84 -4.82 -9.02
C LEU A 48 -5.30 -4.46 -9.32
N ALA A 49 -6.08 -4.14 -8.30
CA ALA A 49 -7.47 -3.70 -8.46
C ALA A 49 -7.61 -2.35 -9.18
N MET A 50 -6.64 -1.44 -9.00
CA MET A 50 -6.62 -0.16 -9.70
C MET A 50 -6.16 -0.26 -11.15
N CYS A 51 -5.11 -1.03 -11.41
CA CYS A 51 -4.51 -1.20 -12.73
C CYS A 51 -3.63 -2.45 -12.71
N SER A 52 -3.96 -3.45 -13.53
CA SER A 52 -3.23 -4.72 -13.55
C SER A 52 -1.74 -4.55 -13.84
N GLU A 53 -1.36 -3.68 -14.78
CA GLU A 53 0.06 -3.40 -15.05
C GLU A 53 0.77 -2.71 -13.88
N ARG A 54 0.10 -1.78 -13.18
CA ARG A 54 0.67 -1.17 -11.97
C ARG A 54 0.94 -2.24 -10.89
N GLY A 55 -0.03 -3.13 -10.69
CA GLY A 55 0.14 -4.27 -9.78
C GLY A 55 1.29 -5.19 -10.20
N ARG A 56 1.40 -5.51 -11.51
CA ARG A 56 2.53 -6.28 -12.06
C ARG A 56 3.87 -5.62 -11.76
N GLN A 57 3.98 -4.31 -11.98
CA GLN A 57 5.20 -3.54 -11.68
C GLN A 57 5.54 -3.56 -10.18
N SER A 58 4.53 -3.49 -9.31
CA SER A 58 4.71 -3.63 -7.85
C SER A 58 5.18 -5.05 -7.48
N MET A 59 4.56 -6.08 -8.06
CA MET A 59 4.95 -7.49 -7.85
C MET A 59 6.37 -7.77 -8.34
N LEU A 60 6.81 -7.13 -9.42
CA LEU A 60 8.16 -7.25 -9.98
C LEU A 60 9.20 -6.36 -9.27
N GLY A 61 8.81 -5.55 -8.28
CA GLY A 61 9.70 -4.59 -7.63
C GLY A 61 10.17 -3.45 -8.55
N LEU A 62 9.54 -3.31 -9.72
CA LEU A 62 9.87 -2.28 -10.72
C LEU A 62 9.16 -0.95 -10.45
N SER A 63 8.10 -0.97 -9.65
CA SER A 63 7.48 0.23 -9.10
C SER A 63 8.43 0.82 -8.06
N LYS A 64 8.99 1.99 -8.35
CA LYS A 64 9.80 2.70 -7.36
C LYS A 64 8.90 3.18 -6.23
N SER A 65 8.63 2.30 -5.26
CA SER A 65 8.21 2.72 -3.93
C SER A 65 9.42 3.38 -3.29
N THR A 66 9.64 4.65 -3.59
CA THR A 66 10.65 5.42 -2.89
C THR A 66 10.14 5.66 -1.47
N ALA A 67 10.91 5.23 -0.48
CA ALA A 67 10.65 5.57 0.91
C ALA A 67 10.46 7.10 1.01
N SER A 68 9.26 7.52 1.39
CA SER A 68 8.89 8.93 1.49
C SER A 68 8.70 9.33 2.94
N THR A 69 8.80 10.61 3.25
CA THR A 69 8.47 11.11 4.59
C THR A 69 7.08 10.68 5.05
N SER A 70 6.09 10.66 4.14
CA SER A 70 4.73 10.18 4.48
C SER A 70 4.69 8.70 4.86
N THR A 71 5.49 7.85 4.19
CA THR A 71 5.62 6.43 4.55
C THR A 71 6.36 6.27 5.86
N GLY A 72 7.47 6.99 6.06
CA GLY A 72 8.25 6.96 7.30
C GLY A 72 7.44 7.41 8.53
N ILE A 73 6.66 8.49 8.40
CA ILE A 73 5.72 8.94 9.45
C ILE A 73 4.73 7.82 9.80
N GLY A 74 4.13 7.20 8.77
CA GLY A 74 3.20 6.09 8.95
C GLY A 74 3.85 4.95 9.73
N SER A 75 5.01 4.47 9.28
CA SER A 75 5.73 3.38 9.94
C SER A 75 6.12 3.71 11.39
N ALA A 76 6.56 4.93 11.65
CA ALA A 76 6.91 5.36 13.00
C ALA A 76 5.71 5.35 13.95
N VAL A 77 4.56 5.86 13.52
CA VAL A 77 3.33 5.86 14.32
C VAL A 77 2.85 4.43 14.54
N HIS A 78 2.83 3.57 13.51
CA HIS A 78 2.46 2.14 13.62
C HIS A 78 3.35 1.43 14.64
N TYR A 79 4.66 1.65 14.59
CA TYR A 79 5.59 1.04 15.55
C TYR A 79 5.30 1.43 16.99
N GLY A 80 5.05 2.71 17.30
CA GLY A 80 4.69 3.13 18.65
C GLY A 80 3.38 2.50 19.14
N ILE A 81 2.39 2.39 18.26
CA ILE A 81 1.11 1.73 18.52
C ILE A 81 1.34 0.25 18.81
N GLU A 82 2.08 -0.45 17.95
CA GLU A 82 2.46 -1.85 18.10
C GLU A 82 3.11 -2.10 19.47
N GLN A 83 4.12 -1.31 19.86
CA GLN A 83 4.80 -1.47 21.15
C GLN A 83 3.84 -1.27 22.33
N CYS A 84 2.90 -0.35 22.24
CA CYS A 84 1.90 -0.11 23.27
C CYS A 84 0.94 -1.30 23.40
N LEU A 85 0.43 -1.83 22.30
CA LEU A 85 -0.51 -2.94 22.28
C LEU A 85 0.16 -4.28 22.62
N GLN A 86 1.40 -4.50 22.15
CA GLN A 86 2.19 -5.66 22.53
C GLN A 86 2.43 -5.72 24.05
N SER A 87 2.70 -4.56 24.68
CA SER A 87 2.82 -4.46 26.13
C SER A 87 1.55 -4.90 26.85
N VAL A 88 0.37 -4.66 26.28
CA VAL A 88 -0.91 -5.16 26.85
C VAL A 88 -0.99 -6.68 26.78
N ILE A 89 -0.65 -7.25 25.64
CA ILE A 89 -0.66 -8.70 25.43
C ILE A 89 0.29 -9.38 26.41
N ASP A 90 1.50 -8.85 26.57
CA ASP A 90 2.56 -9.46 27.37
C ASP A 90 2.37 -9.26 28.89
N THR A 91 1.84 -8.11 29.31
CA THR A 91 1.85 -7.69 30.71
C THR A 91 0.49 -7.29 31.28
N GLY A 92 -0.53 -7.22 30.43
CA GLY A 92 -1.86 -6.69 30.79
C GLY A 92 -1.89 -5.17 30.98
N LYS A 93 -0.82 -4.43 30.62
CA LYS A 93 -0.72 -2.98 30.83
C LYS A 93 -0.25 -2.24 29.58
N HIS A 94 -0.93 -1.16 29.27
CA HIS A 94 -0.47 -0.25 28.21
C HIS A 94 0.82 0.47 28.61
N LEU A 95 1.68 0.77 27.63
CA LEU A 95 2.71 1.79 27.82
C LEU A 95 2.02 3.12 28.15
N SER A 96 2.73 3.99 28.87
CA SER A 96 2.26 5.37 29.05
C SER A 96 2.24 6.12 27.71
N ARG A 97 1.46 7.20 27.65
CA ARG A 97 1.40 8.09 26.50
C ARG A 97 2.81 8.51 26.02
N ASP A 98 3.62 9.00 26.97
CA ASP A 98 4.97 9.47 26.64
C ASP A 98 5.89 8.36 26.14
N LYS A 99 5.77 7.14 26.67
CA LYS A 99 6.54 5.99 26.18
C LYS A 99 6.10 5.56 24.80
N THR A 100 4.79 5.61 24.48
CA THR A 100 4.28 5.31 23.14
C THR A 100 4.78 6.32 22.12
N VAL A 101 4.68 7.62 22.42
CA VAL A 101 5.21 8.70 21.57
C VAL A 101 6.74 8.55 21.40
N ALA A 102 7.47 8.32 22.49
CA ALA A 102 8.92 8.12 22.44
C ALA A 102 9.34 6.93 21.56
N ALA A 103 8.57 5.83 21.59
CA ALA A 103 8.83 4.68 20.71
C ALA A 103 8.64 5.05 19.22
N SER A 104 7.59 5.80 18.88
CA SER A 104 7.36 6.30 17.53
C SER A 104 8.50 7.22 17.06
N LEU A 105 8.92 8.18 17.89
CA LEU A 105 10.01 9.09 17.56
C LEU A 105 11.35 8.37 17.45
N LYS A 106 11.60 7.39 18.32
CA LYS A 106 12.81 6.56 18.22
C LYS A 106 12.86 5.81 16.89
N TYR A 107 11.76 5.15 16.49
CA TYR A 107 11.70 4.46 15.21
C TYR A 107 12.03 5.42 14.05
N TRP A 108 11.45 6.62 14.04
CA TRP A 108 11.76 7.63 13.03
C TRP A 108 13.25 7.97 12.98
N HIS A 109 13.87 8.24 14.14
CA HIS A 109 15.30 8.57 14.19
C HIS A 109 16.19 7.42 13.71
N ASP A 110 15.82 6.18 14.01
CA ASP A 110 16.57 5.00 13.59
C ASP A 110 16.49 4.72 12.07
N HIS A 111 15.46 5.26 11.36
CA HIS A 111 15.19 4.93 9.95
C HIS A 111 15.09 6.17 9.03
N VAL A 112 15.32 7.36 9.54
CA VAL A 112 15.20 8.60 8.76
C VAL A 112 16.14 8.64 7.55
N ASP A 113 17.30 8.03 7.65
CA ASP A 113 18.31 7.97 6.58
C ASP A 113 17.88 7.10 5.39
N GLU A 114 16.88 6.25 5.59
CA GLU A 114 16.30 5.44 4.49
C GLU A 114 15.34 6.25 3.61
N ILE A 115 15.00 7.49 4.01
CA ILE A 115 14.02 8.32 3.29
C ILE A 115 14.68 8.99 2.09
N VAL A 116 14.21 8.61 0.90
CA VAL A 116 14.70 9.13 -0.37
C VAL A 116 13.87 10.33 -0.87
N ARG A 117 12.57 10.35 -0.56
CA ARG A 117 11.64 11.38 -1.02
C ARG A 117 11.08 12.21 0.13
N TRP A 118 11.53 13.46 0.19
CA TRP A 118 11.10 14.41 1.22
C TRP A 118 9.91 15.25 0.74
N ASN A 119 8.74 15.02 1.33
CA ASN A 119 7.51 15.79 1.08
C ASN A 119 7.20 16.78 2.22
N HIS A 120 7.86 16.65 3.37
CA HIS A 120 7.73 17.47 4.56
C HIS A 120 9.11 17.84 5.08
N LYS A 121 9.22 18.93 5.85
CA LYS A 121 10.43 19.25 6.60
C LYS A 121 10.56 18.29 7.79
N THR A 122 11.76 18.10 8.29
CA THR A 122 12.03 17.20 9.42
C THR A 122 11.19 17.54 10.64
N ASP A 123 11.15 18.83 11.02
CA ASP A 123 10.37 19.29 12.19
C ASP A 123 8.88 19.00 12.03
N ASP A 124 8.32 19.23 10.84
CA ASP A 124 6.93 18.90 10.53
C ASP A 124 6.67 17.39 10.66
N CYS A 125 7.65 16.54 10.30
CA CYS A 125 7.52 15.08 10.43
C CYS A 125 7.46 14.67 11.91
N LEU A 126 8.35 15.21 12.74
CA LEU A 126 8.38 14.92 14.17
C LEU A 126 7.10 15.37 14.86
N GLU A 127 6.62 16.58 14.57
CA GLU A 127 5.35 17.09 15.08
C GLU A 127 4.17 16.18 14.69
N ILE A 128 4.08 15.74 13.43
CA ILE A 128 3.00 14.86 12.97
C ILE A 128 3.07 13.51 13.69
N ILE A 129 4.26 12.93 13.86
CA ILE A 129 4.45 11.66 14.57
C ILE A 129 3.97 11.80 16.02
N GLU A 130 4.41 12.85 16.71
CA GLU A 130 4.03 13.11 18.08
C GLU A 130 2.51 13.28 18.23
N LEU A 131 1.91 14.17 17.44
CA LEU A 131 0.46 14.44 17.46
C LEU A 131 -0.37 13.19 17.17
N ASN A 132 0.01 12.39 16.16
CA ASN A 132 -0.75 11.21 15.76
C ASN A 132 -0.61 10.07 16.78
N SER A 133 0.58 9.85 17.33
CA SER A 133 0.79 8.85 18.39
C SER A 133 0.07 9.24 19.68
N ALA A 134 0.09 10.53 20.03
CA ALA A 134 -0.59 11.07 21.18
C ALA A 134 -2.11 10.94 21.09
N VAL A 135 -2.71 11.39 19.97
CA VAL A 135 -4.17 11.30 19.78
C VAL A 135 -4.65 9.85 19.71
N TRP A 136 -3.86 8.95 19.12
CA TRP A 136 -4.18 7.53 19.15
C TRP A 136 -4.24 7.02 20.59
N TRP A 137 -3.25 7.37 21.41
CA TRP A 137 -3.22 6.95 22.82
C TRP A 137 -4.39 7.51 23.62
N ASP A 138 -4.74 8.78 23.40
CA ASP A 138 -5.79 9.47 24.13
C ASP A 138 -7.22 9.03 23.69
N GLU A 139 -7.47 8.91 22.36
CA GLU A 139 -8.83 8.76 21.82
C GLU A 139 -9.12 7.35 21.26
N VAL A 140 -8.11 6.57 20.87
CA VAL A 140 -8.31 5.25 20.25
C VAL A 140 -8.01 4.13 21.22
N ARG A 141 -6.87 4.18 21.86
CA ARG A 141 -6.41 3.13 22.80
C ARG A 141 -7.45 2.69 23.82
N PRO A 142 -8.28 3.56 24.43
CA PRO A 142 -9.21 3.13 25.47
C PRO A 142 -10.20 2.05 25.00
N ASP A 143 -10.54 2.04 23.70
CA ASP A 143 -11.49 1.12 23.10
C ASP A 143 -10.83 -0.15 22.54
N VAL A 144 -9.49 -0.21 22.48
CA VAL A 144 -8.75 -1.31 21.85
C VAL A 144 -8.49 -2.43 22.84
N LYS A 145 -8.91 -3.65 22.46
CA LYS A 145 -8.64 -4.90 23.19
C LYS A 145 -7.88 -5.87 22.29
N PRO A 146 -6.55 -5.76 22.24
CA PRO A 146 -5.76 -6.53 21.30
C PRO A 146 -5.72 -8.01 21.71
N GLN A 147 -6.04 -8.89 20.74
CA GLN A 147 -5.77 -10.32 20.82
C GLN A 147 -4.41 -10.64 20.19
N SER A 148 -4.11 -9.99 19.06
CA SER A 148 -2.78 -10.01 18.43
C SER A 148 -2.49 -8.73 17.69
N VAL A 149 -1.19 -8.42 17.55
CA VAL A 149 -0.65 -7.23 16.87
C VAL A 149 0.34 -7.70 15.84
N GLU A 150 0.41 -6.99 14.69
CA GLU A 150 1.24 -7.37 13.54
C GLU A 150 1.07 -8.86 13.17
N TYR A 151 -0.20 -9.28 13.12
CA TYR A 151 -0.56 -10.68 12.90
C TYR A 151 -0.28 -11.10 11.47
N SER A 152 0.82 -11.81 11.27
CA SER A 152 1.23 -12.31 9.96
C SER A 152 0.47 -13.58 9.58
N PHE A 153 0.02 -13.65 8.32
CA PHE A 153 -0.71 -14.80 7.81
C PHE A 153 -0.24 -15.20 6.41
N THR A 154 -0.44 -16.48 6.09
CA THR A 154 -0.31 -17.02 4.74
C THR A 154 -1.38 -18.09 4.58
N VAL A 155 -2.38 -17.84 3.74
CA VAL A 155 -3.55 -18.70 3.59
C VAL A 155 -3.81 -19.03 2.11
N PRO A 156 -4.37 -20.22 1.80
CA PRO A 156 -4.82 -20.52 0.46
C PRO A 156 -6.01 -19.63 0.09
N LEU A 157 -5.95 -18.99 -1.09
CA LEU A 157 -7.01 -18.13 -1.61
C LEU A 157 -7.76 -18.81 -2.75
N VAL A 158 -7.07 -19.52 -3.65
CA VAL A 158 -7.64 -20.26 -4.77
C VAL A 158 -6.92 -21.59 -4.92
N VAL A 159 -7.55 -22.68 -4.51
CA VAL A 159 -6.96 -24.02 -4.51
C VAL A 159 -7.28 -24.86 -5.77
N ASP A 160 -8.30 -24.47 -6.52
CA ASP A 160 -8.71 -25.10 -7.79
C ASP A 160 -8.03 -24.48 -9.03
N HIS A 161 -7.07 -23.56 -8.83
CA HIS A 161 -6.19 -23.00 -9.84
C HIS A 161 -4.85 -23.76 -9.85
N LYS A 162 -4.17 -23.81 -10.99
CA LYS A 162 -2.83 -24.40 -11.13
C LYS A 162 -1.88 -23.41 -11.80
N PRO A 163 -0.82 -22.97 -11.09
CA PRO A 163 -0.50 -23.21 -9.67
C PRO A 163 -1.54 -22.62 -8.72
N GLU A 164 -1.64 -23.14 -7.48
CA GLU A 164 -2.55 -22.59 -6.45
C GLU A 164 -2.20 -21.13 -6.15
N ILE A 165 -3.20 -20.33 -5.77
CA ILE A 165 -2.98 -18.93 -5.39
C ILE A 165 -3.17 -18.78 -3.89
N TRP A 166 -2.15 -18.25 -3.25
CA TRP A 166 -2.09 -18.00 -1.82
C TRP A 166 -2.05 -16.50 -1.54
N LEU A 167 -2.55 -16.12 -0.39
CA LEU A 167 -2.57 -14.74 0.11
C LEU A 167 -1.68 -14.63 1.34
N GLN A 168 -0.79 -13.63 1.34
CA GLN A 168 0.10 -13.31 2.45
C GLN A 168 -0.08 -11.84 2.86
N GLY A 169 -0.03 -11.57 4.15
CA GLY A 169 -0.10 -10.22 4.70
C GLY A 169 0.16 -10.17 6.19
N THR A 170 0.07 -8.95 6.73
CA THR A 170 0.16 -8.68 8.17
C THR A 170 -0.98 -7.74 8.54
N ILE A 171 -1.71 -8.08 9.59
CA ILE A 171 -2.84 -7.33 10.12
C ILE A 171 -2.35 -6.51 11.32
N ASP A 172 -2.57 -5.21 11.32
CA ASP A 172 -2.06 -4.33 12.37
C ASP A 172 -2.57 -4.73 13.75
N CYS A 173 -3.88 -4.99 13.89
CA CYS A 173 -4.46 -5.43 15.16
C CYS A 173 -5.71 -6.30 14.97
N VAL A 174 -5.65 -7.52 15.49
CA VAL A 174 -6.81 -8.38 15.68
C VAL A 174 -7.29 -8.20 17.11
N GLN A 175 -8.56 -7.86 17.27
CA GLN A 175 -9.17 -7.64 18.59
C GLN A 175 -9.97 -8.84 19.08
N GLU A 176 -10.21 -8.86 20.40
CA GLU A 176 -11.13 -9.79 21.02
C GLU A 176 -12.55 -9.66 20.41
N TYR A 177 -13.20 -10.81 20.23
CA TYR A 177 -14.59 -10.83 19.74
C TYR A 177 -15.54 -10.10 20.70
N PRO A 178 -16.53 -9.31 20.26
CA PRO A 178 -16.95 -9.09 18.85
C PRO A 178 -16.33 -7.84 18.17
N LEU A 179 -15.25 -7.29 18.71
CA LEU A 179 -14.68 -6.04 18.21
C LEU A 179 -14.15 -6.16 16.77
N PRO A 180 -14.10 -5.05 16.01
CA PRO A 180 -13.62 -5.03 14.63
C PRO A 180 -12.13 -5.33 14.54
N VAL A 181 -11.66 -5.78 13.38
CA VAL A 181 -10.24 -5.79 13.02
C VAL A 181 -9.80 -4.36 12.74
N LEU A 182 -8.65 -3.95 13.25
CA LEU A 182 -8.17 -2.57 13.11
C LEU A 182 -6.98 -2.47 12.17
N ASP A 183 -6.92 -1.36 11.45
CA ASP A 183 -5.80 -0.96 10.62
C ASP A 183 -5.59 0.55 10.75
N TRP A 184 -4.35 0.93 11.01
CA TRP A 184 -3.97 2.32 11.24
C TRP A 184 -3.57 2.99 9.92
N LYS A 185 -4.03 4.21 9.70
CA LYS A 185 -3.66 5.00 8.51
C LYS A 185 -3.21 6.39 8.93
N ASN A 186 -2.12 6.86 8.32
CA ASN A 186 -1.58 8.20 8.56
C ASN A 186 -1.63 9.03 7.26
N PRO A 187 -2.81 9.35 6.73
CA PRO A 187 -2.93 10.15 5.52
C PRO A 187 -2.64 11.63 5.81
N GLY A 188 -2.10 12.35 4.82
CA GLY A 188 -1.83 13.79 4.97
C GLY A 188 -3.06 14.68 5.05
N ARG A 189 -4.27 14.13 4.83
CA ARG A 189 -5.55 14.84 4.87
C ARG A 189 -6.67 13.91 5.32
N LYS A 190 -7.76 14.49 5.83
CA LYS A 190 -8.97 13.74 6.17
C LYS A 190 -9.45 12.92 4.96
N PRO A 191 -9.72 11.61 5.14
CA PRO A 191 -10.31 10.78 4.10
C PRO A 191 -11.71 11.27 3.71
N SER A 192 -12.10 11.09 2.45
CA SER A 192 -13.49 11.27 2.03
C SER A 192 -14.23 9.95 2.22
N ASP A 193 -15.38 9.99 2.87
CA ASP A 193 -16.10 8.80 3.35
C ASP A 193 -16.39 7.77 2.25
N ASP A 194 -16.82 8.19 1.05
CA ASP A 194 -17.19 7.26 -0.02
C ASP A 194 -15.98 6.68 -0.77
N TRP A 195 -14.96 7.50 -1.01
CA TRP A 195 -13.82 7.10 -1.83
C TRP A 195 -12.85 6.21 -1.07
N GLU A 196 -12.60 6.53 0.19
CA GLU A 196 -11.68 5.75 1.04
C GLU A 196 -12.24 4.36 1.35
N LYS A 197 -13.56 4.24 1.58
CA LYS A 197 -14.21 2.93 1.74
C LYS A 197 -13.97 2.02 0.54
N LYS A 198 -14.11 2.56 -0.68
CA LYS A 198 -13.86 1.81 -1.93
C LYS A 198 -12.39 1.46 -2.12
N ARG A 199 -11.49 2.41 -1.81
CA ARG A 199 -10.05 2.21 -1.98
C ARG A 199 -9.50 1.09 -1.11
N TRP A 200 -9.93 1.04 0.15
CA TRP A 200 -9.40 0.09 1.12
C TRP A 200 -10.21 -1.20 1.24
N SER A 201 -11.33 -1.32 0.55
CA SER A 201 -12.20 -2.50 0.62
C SER A 201 -11.47 -3.80 0.27
N VAL A 202 -10.53 -3.77 -0.68
CA VAL A 202 -9.73 -4.95 -1.05
C VAL A 202 -8.81 -5.39 0.09
N GLN A 203 -8.23 -4.44 0.85
CA GLN A 203 -7.42 -4.74 2.03
C GLN A 203 -8.28 -5.36 3.13
N ALA A 204 -9.43 -4.76 3.44
CA ALA A 204 -10.36 -5.28 4.43
C ALA A 204 -10.85 -6.69 4.06
N ALA A 205 -11.21 -6.91 2.78
CA ALA A 205 -11.60 -8.22 2.29
C ALA A 205 -10.47 -9.26 2.43
N ALA A 206 -9.23 -8.89 2.14
CA ALA A 206 -8.07 -9.77 2.24
C ALA A 206 -7.80 -10.22 3.69
N TYR A 207 -7.84 -9.27 4.62
CA TYR A 207 -7.58 -9.54 6.03
C TYR A 207 -8.70 -10.37 6.68
N THR A 208 -9.95 -9.99 6.44
CA THR A 208 -11.10 -10.72 6.97
C THR A 208 -11.24 -12.11 6.36
N PHE A 209 -10.92 -12.26 5.05
CA PHE A 209 -10.82 -13.58 4.41
C PHE A 209 -9.77 -14.46 5.09
N ALA A 210 -8.60 -13.92 5.37
CA ALA A 210 -7.53 -14.67 6.00
C ALA A 210 -7.96 -15.19 7.37
N LEU A 211 -8.53 -14.33 8.22
CA LEU A 211 -9.04 -14.71 9.55
C LEU A 211 -10.16 -15.76 9.46
N ALA A 212 -11.10 -15.58 8.54
CA ALA A 212 -12.18 -16.54 8.31
C ALA A 212 -11.65 -17.91 7.84
N SER A 213 -10.59 -17.92 7.00
CA SER A 213 -9.98 -19.14 6.45
C SER A 213 -9.20 -19.95 7.49
N MET A 214 -8.64 -19.29 8.51
CA MET A 214 -7.87 -19.97 9.57
C MET A 214 -8.75 -20.70 10.58
N GLY A 215 -10.08 -20.51 10.53
CA GLY A 215 -11.04 -21.28 11.30
C GLY A 215 -11.09 -20.93 12.79
N GLU A 216 -10.27 -20.00 13.25
CA GLU A 216 -10.25 -19.55 14.65
C GLU A 216 -11.56 -18.86 15.04
N PHE A 217 -12.25 -18.29 14.04
CA PHE A 217 -13.49 -17.57 14.24
C PHE A 217 -14.50 -17.93 13.15
N ARG A 218 -15.55 -18.67 13.49
CA ARG A 218 -16.65 -19.01 12.57
C ARG A 218 -17.60 -17.82 12.43
N ARG A 219 -17.25 -16.85 11.60
CA ARG A 219 -18.10 -15.69 11.27
C ARG A 219 -18.44 -15.69 9.80
N THR A 220 -19.64 -15.28 9.46
CA THR A 220 -20.09 -15.05 8.09
C THR A 220 -19.79 -13.62 7.62
N GLU A 221 -19.61 -12.69 8.57
CA GLU A 221 -19.31 -11.29 8.33
C GLU A 221 -18.33 -10.77 9.38
N TRP A 222 -17.49 -9.83 8.97
CA TRP A 222 -16.48 -9.18 9.79
C TRP A 222 -16.56 -7.68 9.66
N GLU A 223 -16.57 -6.99 10.77
CA GLU A 223 -16.30 -5.56 10.80
C GLU A 223 -14.80 -5.33 10.73
N PHE A 224 -14.42 -4.40 9.88
CA PHE A 224 -13.06 -3.94 9.70
C PHE A 224 -13.03 -2.42 9.82
N GLU A 225 -12.23 -1.89 10.71
CA GLU A 225 -12.17 -0.46 10.97
C GLU A 225 -10.82 0.13 10.56
N PHE A 226 -10.87 1.11 9.67
CA PHE A 226 -9.73 1.97 9.34
C PHE A 226 -9.73 3.16 10.30
N VAL A 227 -8.67 3.26 11.10
CA VAL A 227 -8.44 4.38 12.00
C VAL A 227 -7.44 5.34 11.37
N HIS A 228 -7.91 6.47 10.88
CA HIS A 228 -7.09 7.47 10.24
C HIS A 228 -6.63 8.52 11.25
N LEU A 229 -5.32 8.65 11.39
CA LEU A 229 -4.67 9.62 12.27
C LEU A 229 -4.15 10.77 11.39
N VAL A 230 -4.74 11.96 11.55
CA VAL A 230 -4.48 13.10 10.66
C VAL A 230 -4.15 14.32 11.49
N LYS A 231 -2.87 14.60 11.67
CA LYS A 231 -2.40 15.80 12.40
C LYS A 231 -3.09 15.99 13.75
N GLY A 232 -3.07 14.96 14.58
CA GLY A 232 -3.68 14.97 15.91
C GLY A 232 -5.20 14.87 15.92
N LYS A 233 -5.82 14.33 14.86
CA LYS A 233 -7.27 14.05 14.81
C LYS A 233 -7.53 12.62 14.38
N VAL A 234 -8.56 12.00 14.96
CA VAL A 234 -9.00 10.66 14.64
C VAL A 234 -10.20 10.70 13.70
N HIS A 235 -10.17 9.89 12.65
CA HIS A 235 -11.31 9.62 11.78
C HIS A 235 -11.44 8.10 11.62
N ARG A 236 -12.63 7.57 11.86
CA ARG A 236 -12.89 6.12 11.82
C ARG A 236 -13.81 5.79 10.65
N ASN A 237 -13.45 4.76 9.89
CA ASN A 237 -14.26 4.23 8.80
C ASN A 237 -14.42 2.73 8.98
N VAL A 238 -15.65 2.27 9.18
CA VAL A 238 -15.97 0.85 9.31
C VAL A 238 -16.44 0.31 7.96
N VAL A 239 -15.95 -0.84 7.58
CA VAL A 239 -16.40 -1.65 6.44
C VAL A 239 -16.81 -3.02 6.96
N VAL A 240 -17.92 -3.55 6.43
CA VAL A 240 -18.32 -4.94 6.68
C VAL A 240 -17.90 -5.78 5.49
N CYS A 241 -17.21 -6.87 5.75
CA CYS A 241 -16.73 -7.81 4.75
C CYS A 241 -17.32 -9.19 5.02
N GLY A 242 -17.82 -9.82 3.95
CA GLY A 242 -18.43 -11.13 3.99
C GLY A 242 -18.26 -11.87 2.66
N PRO A 243 -19.12 -12.84 2.36
CA PRO A 243 -19.00 -13.69 1.17
C PRO A 243 -18.89 -12.93 -0.15
N ALA A 244 -19.57 -11.78 -0.28
CA ALA A 244 -19.54 -10.99 -1.52
C ALA A 244 -18.17 -10.33 -1.78
N GLU A 245 -17.59 -9.73 -0.73
CA GLU A 245 -16.27 -9.11 -0.80
C GLU A 245 -15.18 -10.17 -1.00
N TRP A 246 -15.30 -11.32 -0.32
CA TRP A 246 -14.38 -12.44 -0.48
C TRP A 246 -14.46 -13.07 -1.87
N ALA A 247 -15.67 -13.21 -2.44
CA ALA A 247 -15.83 -13.67 -3.82
C ALA A 247 -15.17 -12.72 -4.83
N SER A 248 -15.28 -11.40 -4.61
CA SER A 248 -14.62 -10.38 -5.41
C SER A 248 -13.09 -10.46 -5.31
N LEU A 249 -12.55 -10.71 -4.11
CA LEU A 249 -11.14 -10.95 -3.87
C LEU A 249 -10.64 -12.20 -4.60
N VAL A 250 -11.37 -13.30 -4.52
CA VAL A 250 -11.07 -14.56 -5.24
C VAL A 250 -11.10 -14.33 -6.76
N ALA A 251 -12.07 -13.59 -7.28
CA ALA A 251 -12.14 -13.27 -8.70
C ALA A 251 -10.95 -12.44 -9.18
N LEU A 252 -10.52 -11.44 -8.39
CA LEU A 252 -9.30 -10.67 -8.65
C LEU A 252 -8.07 -11.59 -8.67
N ALA A 253 -7.92 -12.46 -7.69
CA ALA A 253 -6.79 -13.40 -7.60
C ALA A 253 -6.74 -14.36 -8.81
N ARG A 254 -7.88 -14.91 -9.23
CA ARG A 254 -7.97 -15.76 -10.44
C ARG A 254 -7.55 -15.01 -11.70
N SER A 255 -7.99 -13.75 -11.84
CA SER A 255 -7.59 -12.91 -12.98
C SER A 255 -6.08 -12.69 -12.99
N VAL A 256 -5.47 -12.44 -11.81
CA VAL A 256 -4.02 -12.30 -11.68
C VAL A 256 -3.30 -13.60 -12.02
N GLY A 257 -3.78 -14.75 -11.54
CA GLY A 257 -3.23 -16.08 -11.89
C GLY A 257 -3.25 -16.33 -13.40
N THR A 258 -4.34 -15.99 -14.06
CA THR A 258 -4.47 -16.08 -15.53
C THR A 258 -3.45 -15.18 -16.24
N LEU A 259 -3.28 -13.94 -15.79
CA LEU A 259 -2.30 -13.01 -16.38
C LEU A 259 -0.86 -13.45 -16.17
N ILE A 260 -0.54 -14.07 -15.03
CA ILE A 260 0.79 -14.67 -14.77
C ILE A 260 1.00 -15.83 -15.73
N GLY A 261 0.04 -16.74 -15.87
CA GLY A 261 0.13 -17.91 -16.77
C GLY A 261 0.22 -17.53 -18.25
N ALA A 262 -0.34 -16.40 -18.64
CA ALA A 262 -0.28 -15.90 -20.02
C ALA A 262 1.09 -15.30 -20.39
N ASP A 263 1.99 -15.09 -19.44
CA ASP A 263 3.35 -14.52 -19.61
C ASP A 263 3.39 -13.27 -20.49
N LEU A 264 2.42 -12.37 -20.31
CA LEU A 264 2.33 -11.17 -21.11
C LEU A 264 3.42 -10.16 -20.73
N PRO A 265 4.09 -9.52 -21.69
CA PRO A 265 5.11 -8.51 -21.41
C PRO A 265 4.52 -7.24 -20.78
N VAL A 266 3.25 -6.97 -21.00
CA VAL A 266 2.47 -5.87 -20.42
C VAL A 266 1.08 -6.38 -20.09
N TRP A 267 0.60 -6.09 -18.89
CA TRP A 267 -0.76 -6.42 -18.48
C TRP A 267 -1.75 -5.30 -18.86
N PRO A 268 -3.08 -5.58 -18.84
CA PRO A 268 -4.07 -4.57 -19.15
C PRO A 268 -3.90 -3.27 -18.36
N LEU A 269 -3.99 -2.15 -19.08
CA LEU A 269 -3.78 -0.80 -18.56
C LEU A 269 -5.11 -0.13 -18.23
N ASN A 270 -5.19 0.50 -17.06
CA ASN A 270 -6.28 1.43 -16.76
C ASN A 270 -5.87 2.86 -17.13
N MET A 271 -5.96 3.21 -18.42
CA MET A 271 -5.49 4.48 -18.95
C MET A 271 -6.40 5.67 -18.63
N THR A 272 -7.64 5.42 -18.22
CA THR A 272 -8.65 6.45 -17.94
C THR A 272 -8.70 6.85 -16.47
N GLY A 273 -8.04 6.10 -15.58
CA GLY A 273 -7.99 6.41 -14.16
C GLY A 273 -7.14 7.64 -13.86
N TRP A 274 -7.60 8.49 -12.96
CA TRP A 274 -6.86 9.69 -12.49
C TRP A 274 -5.45 9.35 -11.96
N HIS A 275 -5.27 8.14 -11.45
CA HIS A 275 -3.99 7.64 -10.94
C HIS A 275 -2.98 7.32 -12.05
N CYS A 276 -3.42 7.23 -13.32
CA CYS A 276 -2.54 6.98 -14.46
C CYS A 276 -1.84 8.27 -14.92
N ALA A 277 -1.01 8.84 -14.06
CA ALA A 277 -0.26 10.05 -14.29
C ALA A 277 1.11 10.01 -13.59
N PRO A 278 2.13 10.76 -14.08
CA PRO A 278 3.50 10.74 -13.51
C PRO A 278 3.53 11.04 -12.01
N LYS A 279 2.66 11.92 -11.54
CA LYS A 279 2.57 12.34 -10.14
C LYS A 279 2.06 11.23 -9.22
N TRP A 280 1.22 10.31 -9.73
CA TRP A 280 0.45 9.38 -8.90
C TRP A 280 0.81 7.91 -9.11
N CYS A 281 1.47 7.60 -10.22
CA CYS A 281 1.81 6.21 -10.56
C CYS A 281 3.32 5.99 -10.45
N GLY A 282 3.76 5.22 -9.44
CA GLY A 282 5.16 4.86 -9.27
C GLY A 282 5.74 4.03 -10.44
N ALA A 283 4.86 3.36 -11.19
CA ALA A 283 5.22 2.58 -12.37
C ALA A 283 5.20 3.42 -13.68
N TRP A 284 4.95 4.73 -13.62
CA TRP A 284 4.78 5.56 -14.82
C TRP A 284 5.97 5.49 -15.77
N SER A 285 7.18 5.65 -15.26
CA SER A 285 8.41 5.69 -16.09
C SER A 285 8.69 4.36 -16.80
N THR A 286 8.36 3.25 -16.18
CA THR A 286 8.55 1.90 -16.74
C THR A 286 7.35 1.43 -17.59
N CYS A 287 6.20 2.08 -17.46
CA CYS A 287 4.99 1.81 -18.21
C CYS A 287 4.80 2.86 -19.32
N ARG A 288 3.87 3.80 -19.16
CA ARG A 288 3.54 4.80 -20.19
C ARG A 288 4.62 5.83 -20.42
N GLY A 289 5.35 6.21 -19.37
CA GLY A 289 6.38 7.24 -19.44
C GLY A 289 7.54 6.88 -20.37
N ARG A 290 7.84 5.58 -20.52
CA ARG A 290 8.89 5.12 -21.43
C ARG A 290 8.59 5.41 -22.92
N TYR A 291 7.30 5.60 -23.23
CA TYR A 291 6.85 5.94 -24.58
C TYR A 291 6.64 7.46 -24.79
N ALA A 292 6.83 8.26 -23.73
CA ALA A 292 6.70 9.71 -23.83
C ALA A 292 7.80 10.25 -24.76
N GLY A 293 7.39 10.98 -25.81
CA GLY A 293 8.30 11.51 -26.82
C GLY A 293 8.66 10.55 -27.96
N MET A 294 8.21 9.30 -27.92
CA MET A 294 8.40 8.39 -29.06
C MET A 294 7.36 8.69 -30.16
N ASP A 295 7.82 8.66 -31.39
CA ASP A 295 6.95 8.74 -32.58
C ASP A 295 6.20 7.39 -32.71
N PRO A 296 4.88 7.36 -32.52
CA PRO A 296 4.12 6.11 -32.55
C PRO A 296 4.17 5.40 -33.91
N TRP A 297 4.42 6.15 -34.97
CA TRP A 297 4.46 5.63 -36.33
C TRP A 297 5.79 5.00 -36.73
N LYS A 298 6.85 5.18 -35.93
CA LYS A 298 8.14 4.52 -36.14
C LYS A 298 8.24 3.13 -35.50
N GLN A 299 7.21 2.72 -34.78
CA GLN A 299 7.18 1.42 -34.04
C GLN A 299 6.19 0.41 -34.66
N LEU A 300 5.38 0.84 -35.63
CA LEU A 300 4.51 0.00 -36.45
C LEU A 300 5.19 -0.35 -37.75
#